data_fb75ac5f73ef084ad86763f1bba466d7
#
_entry.id   fb75ac5f73ef084ad86763f1bba466d7
#
_cell.length_a   1.000
_cell.length_b   1.000
_cell.length_c   1.000
_cell.angle_alpha   90.00
_cell.angle_beta   90.00
_cell.angle_gamma   90.00
#
_symmetry.space_group_name_H-M   'P 1'
#
loop_
_entity.id
_entity.type
_entity.pdbx_description
1 polymer ?
#
loop_
_entity_poly.entity_id
_entity_poly.type
_entity_poly.pdbx_seq_one_letter_code
_entity_poly.pdbx_strand_id
1 'polypeptide(L)'
;LLLPADLRSKVPQFAQQREQRSTLFVRSARQADHLSLTLIATCCQFERSSKHMDNRLFPSLLPGLLVFAMAALTWDPALAQTPCPADHEKLLSALKASVKASGGPVNGGFETNEWAAIVARDGTVCAIAFSGPTLDAQWPGSRLIAAEKASTANGLSLAQMALSTANLYSGVQPGGPLFGLETTNPVNQAVAYGGDAKTFGGINDPLLGKPIGGVVAFGGGLALYDGKGIVGGLGISGDSSCADHNVAWRVRVALGFDKVPAGVNPNRKDAIIYDLDPGGKSASGWGHPLCSGSEADIAAELGAGVGGSVLK
;
A
#
# COMPACT_ATOMS: atom_id res chain seq x y z
N LEU A 1 -6.46 -16.56 34.36
CA LEU A 1 -6.60 -15.08 34.42
C LEU A 1 -8.06 -14.76 34.66
N LEU A 2 -8.43 -14.36 35.91
CA LEU A 2 -9.77 -13.97 36.29
C LEU A 2 -9.97 -12.49 35.94
N LEU A 3 -10.92 -12.19 35.04
CA LEU A 3 -11.32 -10.83 34.72
C LEU A 3 -11.86 -10.09 35.93
N PRO A 4 -11.58 -8.79 36.14
CA PRO A 4 -12.16 -7.97 37.20
C PRO A 4 -13.68 -8.00 37.24
N ALA A 5 -14.27 -7.95 38.41
CA ALA A 5 -15.73 -8.10 38.61
C ALA A 5 -16.57 -7.04 37.85
N ASP A 6 -16.03 -5.85 37.65
CA ASP A 6 -16.69 -4.73 36.92
C ASP A 6 -16.87 -5.02 35.40
N LEU A 7 -16.01 -5.81 34.81
CA LEU A 7 -16.14 -6.21 33.40
C LEU A 7 -17.15 -7.35 33.16
N ARG A 8 -17.44 -8.15 34.18
CA ARG A 8 -18.41 -9.27 34.05
C ARG A 8 -19.84 -8.79 33.88
N SER A 9 -20.20 -7.65 34.47
CA SER A 9 -21.55 -7.08 34.38
C SER A 9 -21.85 -6.41 33.03
N LYS A 10 -20.85 -6.06 32.25
CA LYS A 10 -21.00 -5.35 30.96
C LYS A 10 -21.01 -6.28 29.73
N VAL A 11 -20.59 -7.54 29.87
CA VAL A 11 -20.56 -8.52 28.79
C VAL A 11 -21.93 -8.72 28.09
N PRO A 12 -23.07 -8.80 28.81
CA PRO A 12 -24.37 -8.94 28.16
C PRO A 12 -24.76 -7.74 27.28
N GLN A 13 -24.38 -6.52 27.71
CA GLN A 13 -24.70 -5.29 26.96
C GLN A 13 -23.94 -5.21 25.63
N PHE A 14 -22.68 -5.64 25.58
CA PHE A 14 -21.90 -5.68 24.34
C PHE A 14 -22.41 -6.73 23.35
N ALA A 15 -22.89 -7.86 23.83
CA ALA A 15 -23.51 -8.88 22.97
C ALA A 15 -24.81 -8.38 22.33
N GLN A 16 -25.65 -7.71 23.09
CA GLN A 16 -26.92 -7.13 22.62
C GLN A 16 -26.68 -5.98 21.60
N GLN A 17 -25.69 -5.13 21.82
CA GLN A 17 -25.32 -4.07 20.86
C GLN A 17 -24.77 -4.63 19.53
N ARG A 18 -24.07 -5.75 19.60
CA ARG A 18 -23.54 -6.42 18.39
C ARG A 18 -24.65 -7.01 17.54
N GLU A 19 -25.65 -7.59 18.17
CA GLU A 19 -26.82 -8.20 17.51
C GLU A 19 -27.73 -7.13 16.87
N GLN A 20 -27.92 -5.97 17.51
CA GLN A 20 -28.64 -4.84 16.96
C GLN A 20 -27.94 -4.20 15.75
N ARG A 21 -26.61 -4.13 15.75
CA ARG A 21 -25.84 -3.63 14.61
C ARG A 21 -25.90 -4.57 13.41
N SER A 22 -25.85 -5.88 13.63
CA SER A 22 -25.95 -6.86 12.55
C SER A 22 -27.33 -6.87 11.89
N THR A 23 -28.40 -6.72 12.66
CA THR A 23 -29.77 -6.63 12.12
C THR A 23 -30.03 -5.34 11.34
N LEU A 24 -29.43 -4.21 11.74
CA LEU A 24 -29.50 -2.95 11.00
C LEU A 24 -28.75 -3.05 9.65
N PHE A 25 -27.59 -3.69 9.64
CA PHE A 25 -26.80 -3.86 8.40
C PHE A 25 -27.51 -4.77 7.38
N VAL A 26 -28.14 -5.87 7.84
CA VAL A 26 -28.91 -6.77 6.97
C VAL A 26 -30.17 -6.09 6.41
N ARG A 27 -30.82 -5.20 7.17
CA ARG A 27 -31.97 -4.43 6.68
C ARG A 27 -31.57 -3.41 5.63
N SER A 28 -30.41 -2.72 5.77
CA SER A 28 -29.89 -1.77 4.79
C SER A 28 -29.51 -2.44 3.48
N ALA A 29 -28.89 -3.63 3.52
CA ALA A 29 -28.55 -4.40 2.32
C ALA A 29 -29.79 -4.82 1.52
N ARG A 30 -30.83 -5.32 2.19
CA ARG A 30 -32.09 -5.70 1.52
C ARG A 30 -32.83 -4.51 0.89
N GLN A 31 -32.70 -3.32 1.45
CA GLN A 31 -33.33 -2.11 0.90
C GLN A 31 -32.59 -1.62 -0.36
N ALA A 32 -31.27 -1.80 -0.45
CA ALA A 32 -30.49 -1.50 -1.65
C ALA A 32 -30.83 -2.43 -2.82
N ASP A 33 -31.00 -3.74 -2.56
CA ASP A 33 -31.40 -4.73 -3.57
C ASP A 33 -32.80 -4.44 -4.15
N HIS A 34 -33.74 -4.00 -3.33
CA HIS A 34 -35.09 -3.62 -3.78
C HIS A 34 -35.11 -2.40 -4.69
N LEU A 35 -34.24 -1.40 -4.42
CA LEU A 35 -34.09 -0.19 -5.26
C LEU A 35 -33.48 -0.52 -6.64
N SER A 36 -32.48 -1.42 -6.68
CA SER A 36 -31.86 -1.87 -7.91
C SER A 36 -32.84 -2.61 -8.83
N LEU A 37 -33.64 -3.51 -8.27
CA LEU A 37 -34.65 -4.27 -9.01
C LEU A 37 -35.75 -3.39 -9.57
N THR A 38 -36.16 -2.35 -8.84
CA THR A 38 -37.18 -1.39 -9.30
C THR A 38 -36.69 -0.54 -10.47
N LEU A 39 -35.43 -0.10 -10.46
CA LEU A 39 -34.81 0.67 -11.55
C LEU A 39 -34.70 -0.16 -12.84
N ILE A 40 -34.35 -1.44 -12.74
CA ILE A 40 -34.26 -2.34 -13.91
C ILE A 40 -35.65 -2.58 -14.52
N ALA A 41 -36.67 -2.78 -13.68
CA ALA A 41 -38.05 -2.97 -14.16
C ALA A 41 -38.60 -1.74 -14.89
N THR A 42 -38.26 -0.53 -14.41
CA THR A 42 -38.70 0.72 -15.05
C THR A 42 -38.02 0.93 -16.39
N CYS A 43 -36.75 0.55 -16.56
CA CYS A 43 -36.01 0.64 -17.81
C CYS A 43 -36.61 -0.29 -18.89
N CYS A 44 -36.97 -1.53 -18.51
CA CYS A 44 -37.61 -2.50 -19.42
C CYS A 44 -39.03 -2.13 -19.83
N GLN A 45 -39.79 -1.37 -19.01
CA GLN A 45 -41.10 -0.88 -19.38
C GLN A 45 -41.03 0.27 -20.40
N PHE A 46 -39.99 1.11 -20.35
CA PHE A 46 -39.81 2.20 -21.31
C PHE A 46 -39.50 1.68 -22.71
N GLU A 47 -38.72 0.60 -22.85
CA GLU A 47 -38.46 -0.02 -24.17
C GLU A 47 -39.67 -0.70 -24.80
N ARG A 48 -40.65 -1.16 -24.03
CA ARG A 48 -41.87 -1.78 -24.57
C ARG A 48 -42.88 -0.74 -25.08
N SER A 49 -42.85 0.49 -24.56
CA SER A 49 -43.78 1.54 -24.97
C SER A 49 -43.43 2.21 -26.31
N SER A 50 -42.17 2.11 -26.78
CA SER A 50 -41.71 2.75 -27.99
C SER A 50 -42.01 1.99 -29.29
N LYS A 51 -42.60 0.78 -29.23
CA LYS A 51 -42.90 -0.07 -30.39
C LYS A 51 -44.25 0.17 -31.06
N HIS A 52 -45.03 1.17 -30.62
CA HIS A 52 -46.36 1.46 -31.19
C HIS A 52 -46.50 2.92 -31.64
N MET A 53 -45.46 3.53 -32.22
CA MET A 53 -45.61 4.79 -32.94
C MET A 53 -45.64 4.56 -34.44
N ASP A 54 -46.78 4.87 -35.04
CA ASP A 54 -47.12 4.65 -36.44
C ASP A 54 -46.25 5.50 -37.39
N ASN A 55 -45.63 4.83 -38.35
CA ASN A 55 -44.53 5.28 -39.22
C ASN A 55 -44.97 6.11 -40.42
N ARG A 56 -46.05 6.92 -40.32
CA ARG A 56 -46.67 7.55 -41.51
C ARG A 56 -46.51 9.05 -41.69
N LEU A 57 -45.77 9.79 -40.84
CA LEU A 57 -45.79 11.25 -40.91
C LEU A 57 -44.47 12.01 -41.17
N PHE A 58 -43.30 11.36 -41.22
CA PHE A 58 -42.06 12.09 -41.56
C PHE A 58 -41.01 11.21 -42.30
N PRO A 59 -41.02 11.19 -43.66
CA PRO A 59 -40.07 10.32 -44.40
C PRO A 59 -38.72 10.95 -44.80
N SER A 60 -38.28 12.11 -44.32
CA SER A 60 -37.11 12.73 -44.96
C SER A 60 -36.03 13.40 -44.12
N LEU A 61 -35.97 13.21 -42.77
CA LEU A 61 -34.96 13.86 -41.92
C LEU A 61 -34.14 12.95 -40.98
N LEU A 62 -34.24 11.65 -41.08
CA LEU A 62 -33.59 10.73 -40.11
C LEU A 62 -32.26 10.08 -40.49
N PRO A 63 -31.65 10.16 -41.70
CA PRO A 63 -30.35 9.51 -41.91
C PRO A 63 -29.15 10.29 -41.35
N GLY A 64 -29.30 11.61 -41.10
CA GLY A 64 -28.15 12.43 -40.66
C GLY A 64 -27.86 12.41 -39.16
N LEU A 65 -28.83 12.14 -38.30
CA LEU A 65 -28.66 12.18 -36.84
C LEU A 65 -28.15 10.86 -36.24
N LEU A 66 -28.35 9.72 -36.89
CA LEU A 66 -27.89 8.43 -36.40
C LEU A 66 -26.38 8.22 -36.57
N VAL A 67 -25.75 8.86 -37.57
CA VAL A 67 -24.31 8.76 -37.79
C VAL A 67 -23.49 9.57 -36.74
N PHE A 68 -24.07 10.69 -36.26
CA PHE A 68 -23.39 11.49 -35.20
C PHE A 68 -23.49 10.87 -33.81
N ALA A 69 -24.51 10.08 -33.51
CA ALA A 69 -24.67 9.43 -32.22
C ALA A 69 -23.75 8.20 -32.05
N MET A 70 -23.34 7.53 -33.13
CA MET A 70 -22.40 6.40 -33.06
C MET A 70 -20.94 6.82 -32.97
N ALA A 71 -20.56 8.02 -33.38
CA ALA A 71 -19.18 8.49 -33.26
C ALA A 71 -18.81 8.99 -31.84
N ALA A 72 -19.78 9.22 -30.97
CA ALA A 72 -19.56 9.69 -29.59
C ALA A 72 -19.38 8.53 -28.56
N LEU A 73 -19.58 7.27 -28.96
CA LEU A 73 -19.56 6.10 -28.07
C LEU A 73 -18.25 5.29 -28.10
N THR A 74 -17.21 5.76 -28.82
CA THR A 74 -15.94 5.03 -28.91
C THR A 74 -14.74 5.76 -28.34
N TRP A 75 -14.95 6.82 -27.57
CA TRP A 75 -13.89 7.40 -26.78
C TRP A 75 -14.02 6.93 -25.32
N ASP A 76 -13.70 5.67 -25.06
CA ASP A 76 -13.11 5.32 -23.79
C ASP A 76 -11.68 5.92 -23.81
N PRO A 77 -11.40 6.98 -23.03
CA PRO A 77 -10.01 7.24 -22.72
C PRO A 77 -9.58 6.01 -21.91
N ALA A 78 -8.89 5.07 -22.54
CA ALA A 78 -8.11 4.11 -21.82
C ALA A 78 -7.31 4.95 -20.82
N LEU A 79 -7.68 4.90 -19.54
CA LEU A 79 -6.93 5.54 -18.48
C LEU A 79 -5.53 4.98 -18.62
N ALA A 80 -4.61 5.79 -19.19
CA ALA A 80 -3.24 5.36 -19.41
C ALA A 80 -2.72 4.92 -18.05
N GLN A 81 -2.44 3.63 -17.89
CA GLN A 81 -1.88 3.10 -16.65
C GLN A 81 -0.64 3.91 -16.31
N THR A 82 -0.54 4.34 -15.07
CA THR A 82 0.64 5.07 -14.60
C THR A 82 1.87 4.17 -14.82
N PRO A 83 2.92 4.66 -15.51
CA PRO A 83 4.09 3.83 -15.80
C PRO A 83 4.70 3.27 -14.52
N CYS A 84 5.10 2.00 -14.55
CA CYS A 84 5.86 1.41 -13.45
C CYS A 84 7.25 2.06 -13.38
N PRO A 85 7.71 2.53 -12.21
CA PRO A 85 9.04 3.12 -12.07
C PRO A 85 10.19 2.19 -12.52
N ALA A 86 10.09 0.90 -12.20
CA ALA A 86 11.05 -0.11 -12.65
C ALA A 86 10.36 -1.44 -12.91
N ASP A 87 10.86 -2.19 -13.86
CA ASP A 87 10.43 -3.55 -14.16
C ASP A 87 10.97 -4.58 -13.15
N HIS A 88 10.49 -5.81 -13.25
CA HIS A 88 10.91 -6.93 -12.39
C HIS A 88 12.43 -7.14 -12.37
N GLU A 89 13.07 -7.15 -13.53
CA GLU A 89 14.51 -7.48 -13.66
C GLU A 89 15.38 -6.42 -12.98
N LYS A 90 15.05 -5.14 -13.16
CA LYS A 90 15.76 -4.04 -12.50
C LYS A 90 15.57 -4.09 -10.99
N LEU A 91 14.33 -4.33 -10.53
CA LEU A 91 14.01 -4.46 -9.11
C LEU A 91 14.77 -5.65 -8.49
N LEU A 92 14.74 -6.83 -9.13
CA LEU A 92 15.42 -8.03 -8.66
C LEU A 92 16.94 -7.83 -8.59
N SER A 93 17.52 -7.20 -9.61
CA SER A 93 18.96 -6.90 -9.65
C SER A 93 19.35 -5.95 -8.51
N ALA A 94 18.61 -4.87 -8.33
CA ALA A 94 18.85 -3.90 -7.25
C ALA A 94 18.68 -4.54 -5.87
N LEU A 95 17.64 -5.37 -5.69
CA LEU A 95 17.38 -6.09 -4.45
C LEU A 95 18.55 -7.03 -4.11
N LYS A 96 18.94 -7.92 -5.02
CA LYS A 96 20.04 -8.86 -4.81
C LYS A 96 21.35 -8.17 -4.49
N ALA A 97 21.65 -7.05 -5.15
CA ALA A 97 22.85 -6.26 -4.86
C ALA A 97 22.81 -5.55 -3.49
N SER A 98 21.65 -5.46 -2.87
CA SER A 98 21.43 -4.76 -1.60
C SER A 98 21.29 -5.70 -0.40
N VAL A 99 21.06 -7.00 -0.62
CA VAL A 99 20.77 -8.01 0.43
C VAL A 99 21.97 -8.90 0.68
N LYS A 100 22.39 -9.03 1.93
CA LYS A 100 23.55 -9.84 2.34
C LYS A 100 23.43 -11.31 1.95
N ALA A 101 22.27 -11.93 2.16
CA ALA A 101 22.03 -13.33 1.81
C ALA A 101 22.20 -13.61 0.30
N SER A 102 22.14 -12.58 -0.55
CA SER A 102 22.33 -12.67 -2.00
C SER A 102 23.72 -12.18 -2.45
N GLY A 103 24.64 -11.93 -1.52
CA GLY A 103 26.00 -11.44 -1.81
C GLY A 103 26.17 -9.91 -1.75
N GLY A 104 25.14 -9.19 -1.34
CA GLY A 104 25.19 -7.75 -1.08
C GLY A 104 25.85 -7.38 0.25
N PRO A 105 25.78 -6.10 0.65
CA PRO A 105 26.33 -5.59 1.90
C PRO A 105 25.50 -5.99 3.12
N VAL A 106 26.11 -5.86 4.30
CA VAL A 106 25.46 -5.99 5.61
C VAL A 106 24.47 -4.83 5.80
N ASN A 107 23.31 -5.13 6.43
CA ASN A 107 22.25 -4.16 6.72
C ASN A 107 21.93 -4.08 8.23
N GLY A 108 22.53 -4.93 9.05
CA GLY A 108 22.57 -4.86 10.51
C GLY A 108 21.55 -5.70 11.25
N GLY A 109 20.60 -6.33 10.53
CA GLY A 109 19.57 -7.19 11.10
C GLY A 109 19.94 -8.67 11.12
N PHE A 110 18.99 -9.52 10.72
CA PHE A 110 19.20 -10.98 10.63
C PHE A 110 19.95 -11.39 9.36
N GLU A 111 20.14 -10.47 8.42
CA GLU A 111 20.84 -10.67 7.14
C GLU A 111 20.19 -11.73 6.25
N THR A 112 18.88 -11.79 6.27
CA THR A 112 18.05 -12.76 5.54
C THR A 112 17.79 -12.34 4.10
N ASN A 113 17.15 -13.22 3.31
CA ASN A 113 16.60 -12.84 2.02
C ASN A 113 15.42 -11.87 2.20
N GLU A 114 15.10 -11.12 1.14
CA GLU A 114 14.11 -10.05 1.19
C GLU A 114 13.14 -10.11 0.03
N TRP A 115 11.93 -9.64 0.29
CA TRP A 115 10.91 -9.34 -0.70
C TRP A 115 10.92 -7.84 -1.02
N ALA A 116 10.77 -7.51 -2.29
CA ALA A 116 10.62 -6.14 -2.77
C ALA A 116 9.34 -5.99 -3.59
N ALA A 117 8.67 -4.86 -3.43
CA ALA A 117 7.51 -4.49 -4.24
C ALA A 117 7.61 -3.03 -4.68
N ILE A 118 7.16 -2.75 -5.91
CA ILE A 118 6.93 -1.39 -6.40
C ILE A 118 5.45 -1.23 -6.70
N VAL A 119 4.87 -0.13 -6.23
CA VAL A 119 3.58 0.37 -6.68
C VAL A 119 3.78 1.60 -7.56
N ALA A 120 3.03 1.69 -8.64
CA ALA A 120 2.94 2.89 -9.45
C ALA A 120 2.20 4.00 -8.69
N ARG A 121 2.21 5.24 -9.19
CA ARG A 121 1.61 6.38 -8.48
C ARG A 121 0.11 6.24 -8.25
N ASP A 122 -0.60 5.48 -9.08
CA ASP A 122 -2.02 5.16 -8.91
C ASP A 122 -2.32 4.09 -7.83
N GLY A 123 -1.27 3.54 -7.19
CA GLY A 123 -1.37 2.51 -6.16
C GLY A 123 -1.40 1.07 -6.68
N THR A 124 -1.29 0.88 -8.00
CA THR A 124 -1.22 -0.46 -8.62
C THR A 124 0.15 -1.09 -8.38
N VAL A 125 0.18 -2.32 -7.87
CA VAL A 125 1.41 -3.11 -7.77
C VAL A 125 1.92 -3.41 -9.17
N CYS A 126 3.13 -2.99 -9.51
CA CYS A 126 3.64 -3.10 -10.87
C CYS A 126 4.96 -3.87 -11.00
N ALA A 127 5.68 -4.11 -9.90
CA ALA A 127 6.81 -5.03 -9.84
C ALA A 127 6.87 -5.71 -8.47
N ILE A 128 7.20 -6.99 -8.45
CA ILE A 128 7.52 -7.79 -7.25
C ILE A 128 8.81 -8.54 -7.54
N ALA A 129 9.68 -8.65 -6.55
CA ALA A 129 10.90 -9.44 -6.63
C ALA A 129 11.18 -10.13 -5.30
N PHE A 130 11.90 -11.24 -5.37
CA PHE A 130 12.37 -12.00 -4.22
C PHE A 130 13.84 -12.36 -4.38
N SER A 131 14.68 -12.09 -3.38
CA SER A 131 16.12 -12.34 -3.46
C SER A 131 16.49 -13.80 -3.23
N GLY A 132 15.62 -14.57 -2.56
CA GLY A 132 15.88 -15.97 -2.21
C GLY A 132 15.60 -16.95 -3.35
N PRO A 133 16.13 -18.19 -3.25
CA PRO A 133 15.97 -19.21 -4.27
C PRO A 133 14.61 -19.94 -4.22
N THR A 134 13.97 -20.01 -3.04
CA THR A 134 12.70 -20.70 -2.80
C THR A 134 11.86 -19.96 -1.78
N LEU A 135 10.54 -20.19 -1.73
CA LEU A 135 9.66 -19.55 -0.75
C LEU A 135 10.07 -19.78 0.70
N ASP A 136 10.68 -20.93 1.00
CA ASP A 136 11.14 -21.28 2.35
C ASP A 136 12.43 -20.53 2.78
N ALA A 137 13.06 -19.80 1.86
CA ALA A 137 14.26 -19.01 2.15
C ALA A 137 13.95 -17.72 2.91
N GLN A 138 12.67 -17.38 3.12
CA GLN A 138 12.21 -16.21 3.84
C GLN A 138 10.75 -16.38 4.29
N TRP A 139 10.29 -15.56 5.23
CA TRP A 139 8.87 -15.53 5.65
C TRP A 139 7.94 -15.20 4.48
N PRO A 140 7.02 -16.09 4.10
CA PRO A 140 6.11 -15.86 2.96
C PRO A 140 5.22 -14.62 3.16
N GLY A 141 4.90 -14.28 4.40
CA GLY A 141 4.12 -13.08 4.74
C GLY A 141 4.81 -11.77 4.36
N SER A 142 6.14 -11.75 4.28
CA SER A 142 6.91 -10.56 3.92
C SER A 142 6.65 -10.09 2.49
N ARG A 143 6.21 -10.97 1.57
CA ARG A 143 5.77 -10.58 0.23
C ARG A 143 4.64 -9.56 0.29
N LEU A 144 3.62 -9.83 1.11
CA LEU A 144 2.48 -8.95 1.29
C LEU A 144 2.89 -7.66 2.00
N ILE A 145 3.66 -7.77 3.09
CA ILE A 145 4.14 -6.63 3.86
C ILE A 145 4.98 -5.68 2.98
N ALA A 146 5.82 -6.19 2.08
CA ALA A 146 6.56 -5.37 1.13
C ALA A 146 5.62 -4.56 0.22
N ALA A 147 4.57 -5.19 -0.31
CA ALA A 147 3.59 -4.50 -1.15
C ALA A 147 2.78 -3.43 -0.37
N GLU A 148 2.39 -3.72 0.87
CA GLU A 148 1.71 -2.75 1.74
C GLU A 148 2.61 -1.58 2.14
N LYS A 149 3.91 -1.83 2.42
CA LYS A 149 4.91 -0.77 2.67
C LYS A 149 5.05 0.14 1.45
N ALA A 150 5.12 -0.43 0.23
CA ALA A 150 5.17 0.33 -1.01
C ALA A 150 3.91 1.20 -1.19
N SER A 151 2.72 0.62 -0.96
CA SER A 151 1.43 1.32 -1.02
C SER A 151 1.36 2.47 0.00
N THR A 152 1.79 2.22 1.23
CA THR A 152 1.81 3.21 2.31
C THR A 152 2.71 4.39 1.98
N ALA A 153 3.97 4.14 1.60
CA ALA A 153 4.92 5.18 1.26
C ALA A 153 4.45 6.02 0.07
N ASN A 154 3.89 5.37 -0.97
CA ASN A 154 3.31 6.05 -2.12
C ASN A 154 2.10 6.91 -1.74
N GLY A 155 1.15 6.34 -0.99
CA GLY A 155 -0.13 6.99 -0.66
C GLY A 155 0.00 8.16 0.32
N LEU A 156 0.98 8.11 1.23
CA LEU A 156 1.19 9.13 2.26
C LEU A 156 2.33 10.11 1.94
N SER A 157 2.90 10.05 0.73
CA SER A 157 3.89 11.02 0.24
C SER A 157 3.30 11.93 -0.82
N LEU A 158 3.75 13.18 -0.83
CA LEU A 158 3.29 14.25 -1.72
C LEU A 158 4.44 14.69 -2.67
N ALA A 159 4.09 15.47 -3.69
CA ALA A 159 5.09 16.00 -4.63
C ALA A 159 6.23 16.78 -3.96
N GLN A 160 5.95 17.44 -2.82
CA GLN A 160 6.89 18.31 -2.11
C GLN A 160 7.39 17.73 -0.78
N MET A 161 6.86 16.59 -0.32
CA MET A 161 7.18 16.02 0.98
C MET A 161 7.03 14.50 0.95
N ALA A 162 8.10 13.79 1.28
CA ALA A 162 8.12 12.35 1.44
C ALA A 162 7.97 11.94 2.91
N LEU A 163 7.23 10.86 3.13
CA LEU A 163 7.20 10.11 4.38
C LEU A 163 7.61 8.68 4.09
N SER A 164 8.64 8.19 4.78
CA SER A 164 8.87 6.75 4.84
C SER A 164 7.87 6.09 5.79
N THR A 165 7.65 4.79 5.65
CA THR A 165 6.83 4.05 6.60
C THR A 165 7.41 4.06 8.02
N ALA A 166 8.72 4.21 8.16
CA ALA A 166 9.38 4.39 9.45
C ALA A 166 8.96 5.69 10.16
N ASN A 167 8.73 6.77 9.40
CA ASN A 167 8.31 8.05 9.98
C ASN A 167 6.88 8.01 10.55
N LEU A 168 6.07 7.04 10.20
CA LEU A 168 4.69 6.90 10.68
C LEU A 168 4.61 6.20 12.04
N TYR A 169 5.66 5.48 12.46
CA TYR A 169 5.61 4.61 13.64
C TYR A 169 5.06 5.31 14.89
N SER A 170 5.65 6.41 15.31
CA SER A 170 5.20 7.12 16.51
C SER A 170 3.77 7.66 16.40
N GLY A 171 3.37 8.07 15.20
CA GLY A 171 2.04 8.62 14.95
C GLY A 171 0.91 7.63 15.15
N VAL A 172 1.13 6.34 14.86
CA VAL A 172 0.11 5.28 14.97
C VAL A 172 0.06 4.60 16.33
N GLN A 173 1.01 4.91 17.23
CA GLN A 173 1.01 4.31 18.58
C GLN A 173 -0.19 4.80 19.42
N PRO A 174 -0.60 4.06 20.45
CA PRO A 174 -1.66 4.50 21.36
C PRO A 174 -1.41 5.93 21.89
N GLY A 175 -2.39 6.82 21.69
CA GLY A 175 -2.28 8.24 22.02
C GLY A 175 -1.62 9.11 20.93
N GLY A 176 -1.12 8.54 19.86
CA GLY A 176 -0.61 9.25 18.70
C GLY A 176 -1.72 9.82 17.79
N PRO A 177 -1.40 10.86 16.99
CA PRO A 177 -2.39 11.55 16.15
C PRO A 177 -2.96 10.69 15.00
N LEU A 178 -2.28 9.59 14.64
CA LEU A 178 -2.67 8.66 13.58
C LEU A 178 -3.09 7.29 14.14
N PHE A 179 -3.36 7.20 15.45
CA PHE A 179 -3.81 5.96 16.07
C PHE A 179 -5.06 5.40 15.37
N GLY A 180 -4.99 4.14 14.97
CA GLY A 180 -6.06 3.48 14.20
C GLY A 180 -5.92 3.56 12.68
N LEU A 181 -4.92 4.27 12.14
CA LEU A 181 -4.70 4.38 10.70
C LEU A 181 -4.55 3.00 10.02
N GLU A 182 -3.79 2.09 10.61
CA GLU A 182 -3.57 0.75 10.08
C GLU A 182 -4.86 -0.10 10.09
N THR A 183 -5.67 -0.01 11.16
CA THR A 183 -6.91 -0.80 11.29
C THR A 183 -8.07 -0.26 10.46
N THR A 184 -8.06 1.04 10.13
CA THR A 184 -9.10 1.68 9.30
C THR A 184 -8.80 1.62 7.80
N ASN A 185 -7.60 1.19 7.43
CA ASN A 185 -7.15 1.03 6.05
C ASN A 185 -6.71 -0.42 5.80
N PRO A 186 -7.63 -1.38 5.78
CA PRO A 186 -7.28 -2.79 5.62
C PRO A 186 -6.75 -3.07 4.21
N VAL A 187 -5.91 -4.11 4.12
CA VAL A 187 -5.47 -4.67 2.86
C VAL A 187 -6.67 -5.21 2.07
N ASN A 188 -6.57 -5.17 0.73
CA ASN A 188 -7.53 -5.86 -0.12
C ASN A 188 -7.29 -7.39 -0.03
N GLN A 189 -8.07 -8.07 0.79
CA GLN A 189 -7.88 -9.49 1.09
C GLN A 189 -7.97 -10.40 -0.15
N ALA A 190 -8.87 -10.08 -1.09
CA ALA A 190 -9.01 -10.87 -2.32
C ALA A 190 -7.76 -10.78 -3.22
N VAL A 191 -7.08 -9.63 -3.20
CA VAL A 191 -5.81 -9.42 -3.93
C VAL A 191 -4.65 -10.04 -3.15
N ALA A 192 -4.58 -9.78 -1.84
CA ALA A 192 -3.47 -10.16 -0.97
C ALA A 192 -3.21 -11.67 -0.96
N TYR A 193 -4.24 -12.47 -0.81
CA TYR A 193 -4.16 -13.92 -0.59
C TYR A 193 -4.58 -14.74 -1.81
N GLY A 194 -4.80 -14.10 -2.96
CA GLY A 194 -5.17 -14.78 -4.19
C GLY A 194 -3.97 -15.25 -5.02
N GLY A 195 -4.23 -16.19 -5.91
CA GLY A 195 -3.31 -16.63 -6.94
C GLY A 195 -2.46 -17.86 -6.60
N ASP A 196 -1.61 -18.26 -7.55
CA ASP A 196 -0.74 -19.45 -7.41
C ASP A 196 0.59 -19.08 -6.75
N ALA A 197 0.88 -19.69 -5.61
CA ALA A 197 2.12 -19.47 -4.86
C ALA A 197 3.39 -19.83 -5.64
N LYS A 198 3.30 -20.68 -6.68
CA LYS A 198 4.44 -20.99 -7.54
C LYS A 198 4.95 -19.82 -8.37
N THR A 199 4.13 -18.77 -8.52
CA THR A 199 4.48 -17.56 -9.28
C THR A 199 4.90 -16.39 -8.38
N PHE A 200 4.86 -16.55 -7.07
CA PHE A 200 5.20 -15.50 -6.11
C PHE A 200 6.65 -15.03 -6.31
N GLY A 201 6.85 -13.71 -6.31
CA GLY A 201 8.14 -13.08 -6.50
C GLY A 201 8.64 -13.00 -7.95
N GLY A 202 7.88 -13.54 -8.89
CA GLY A 202 8.21 -13.57 -10.31
C GLY A 202 7.45 -12.55 -11.15
N ILE A 203 7.71 -12.58 -12.46
CA ILE A 203 7.06 -11.71 -13.47
C ILE A 203 5.56 -11.96 -13.63
N ASN A 204 5.03 -13.06 -13.10
CA ASN A 204 3.62 -13.43 -13.10
C ASN A 204 3.03 -13.44 -11.69
N ASP A 205 3.61 -12.68 -10.77
CA ASP A 205 3.10 -12.60 -9.40
C ASP A 205 1.64 -12.12 -9.39
N PRO A 206 0.74 -12.80 -8.66
CA PRO A 206 -0.70 -12.48 -8.65
C PRO A 206 -1.08 -11.08 -8.14
N LEU A 207 -0.16 -10.36 -7.45
CA LEU A 207 -0.39 -8.97 -7.05
C LEU A 207 -0.26 -7.98 -8.21
N LEU A 208 0.45 -8.34 -9.29
CA LEU A 208 0.71 -7.45 -10.41
C LEU A 208 -0.60 -6.99 -11.08
N GLY A 209 -0.64 -5.71 -11.42
CA GLY A 209 -1.80 -5.06 -12.03
C GLY A 209 -2.96 -4.79 -11.08
N LYS A 210 -2.77 -4.94 -9.77
CA LYS A 210 -3.85 -4.77 -8.78
C LYS A 210 -3.46 -3.79 -7.67
N PRO A 211 -4.40 -2.98 -7.15
CA PRO A 211 -4.19 -2.18 -5.95
C PRO A 211 -4.26 -3.08 -4.71
N ILE A 212 -3.23 -3.01 -3.86
CA ILE A 212 -3.16 -3.83 -2.65
C ILE A 212 -3.84 -3.16 -1.46
N GLY A 213 -3.70 -1.84 -1.31
CA GLY A 213 -4.13 -1.12 -0.12
C GLY A 213 -3.28 -1.46 1.11
N GLY A 214 -3.89 -1.41 2.28
CA GLY A 214 -3.21 -1.62 3.55
C GLY A 214 -2.34 -0.42 3.97
N VAL A 215 -2.02 -0.36 5.26
CA VAL A 215 -1.06 0.61 5.83
C VAL A 215 -0.14 -0.13 6.79
N VAL A 216 1.16 0.06 6.61
CA VAL A 216 2.22 -0.47 7.47
C VAL A 216 3.09 0.69 7.93
N ALA A 217 3.25 0.86 9.25
CA ALA A 217 3.90 2.01 9.87
C ALA A 217 5.23 1.66 10.56
N PHE A 218 6.09 0.91 9.88
CA PHE A 218 7.46 0.64 10.32
C PHE A 218 8.41 0.52 9.12
N GLY A 219 9.73 0.55 9.35
CA GLY A 219 10.76 0.70 8.32
C GLY A 219 10.64 -0.23 7.12
N GLY A 220 11.14 0.21 5.96
CA GLY A 220 11.21 -0.54 4.71
C GLY A 220 10.35 -0.01 3.57
N GLY A 221 9.48 0.99 3.79
CA GLY A 221 8.70 1.65 2.74
C GLY A 221 9.24 3.04 2.42
N LEU A 222 9.52 3.32 1.13
CA LEU A 222 10.05 4.59 0.64
C LEU A 222 9.31 5.05 -0.61
N ALA A 223 8.97 6.33 -0.68
CA ALA A 223 8.45 6.92 -1.90
C ALA A 223 9.58 7.09 -2.96
N LEU A 224 9.22 6.93 -4.21
CA LEU A 224 10.12 7.01 -5.36
C LEU A 224 9.98 8.35 -6.07
N TYR A 225 11.09 9.07 -6.25
CA TYR A 225 11.13 10.38 -6.90
C TYR A 225 12.18 10.41 -8.00
N ASP A 226 11.79 10.85 -9.21
CA ASP A 226 12.65 10.94 -10.40
C ASP A 226 13.29 12.33 -10.60
N GLY A 227 13.02 13.29 -9.70
CA GLY A 227 13.44 14.68 -9.81
C GLY A 227 12.41 15.59 -10.46
N LYS A 228 11.39 15.04 -11.12
CA LYS A 228 10.24 15.78 -11.63
C LYS A 228 9.05 15.68 -10.67
N GLY A 229 9.00 14.60 -9.89
CA GLY A 229 7.97 14.36 -8.91
C GLY A 229 8.02 12.96 -8.32
N ILE A 230 6.97 12.62 -7.58
CA ILE A 230 6.77 11.26 -7.07
C ILE A 230 6.20 10.38 -8.18
N VAL A 231 6.82 9.22 -8.39
CA VAL A 231 6.47 8.27 -9.46
C VAL A 231 5.88 6.96 -8.93
N GLY A 232 5.97 6.72 -7.62
CA GLY A 232 5.45 5.51 -7.00
C GLY A 232 6.01 5.29 -5.60
N GLY A 233 5.96 4.05 -5.12
CA GLY A 233 6.53 3.62 -3.85
C GLY A 233 7.26 2.29 -3.95
N LEU A 234 8.27 2.12 -3.12
CA LEU A 234 9.05 0.90 -2.91
C LEU A 234 8.80 0.37 -1.50
N GLY A 235 8.61 -0.91 -1.37
CA GLY A 235 8.57 -1.59 -0.07
C GLY A 235 9.49 -2.79 -0.04
N ILE A 236 10.19 -2.95 1.07
CA ILE A 236 11.09 -4.06 1.36
C ILE A 236 10.64 -4.71 2.66
N SER A 237 10.68 -6.04 2.71
CA SER A 237 10.37 -6.81 3.91
C SER A 237 11.03 -8.17 3.89
N GLY A 238 11.55 -8.59 5.03
CA GLY A 238 12.20 -9.90 5.21
C GLY A 238 13.20 -9.92 6.34
N ASP A 239 13.44 -8.80 6.98
CA ASP A 239 14.37 -8.68 8.11
C ASP A 239 13.74 -7.85 9.24
N SER A 240 14.54 -7.32 10.16
CA SER A 240 14.08 -6.30 11.08
C SER A 240 13.63 -5.06 10.31
N SER A 241 12.64 -4.32 10.83
CA SER A 241 12.15 -3.13 10.14
C SER A 241 13.23 -2.07 9.87
N CYS A 242 14.28 -2.02 10.69
CA CYS A 242 15.42 -1.13 10.50
C CYS A 242 16.33 -1.63 9.36
N ALA A 243 16.57 -2.94 9.25
CA ALA A 243 17.34 -3.53 8.16
C ALA A 243 16.55 -3.46 6.84
N ASP A 244 15.24 -3.76 6.86
CA ASP A 244 14.33 -3.51 5.72
C ASP A 244 14.47 -2.08 5.19
N HIS A 245 14.58 -1.08 6.11
CA HIS A 245 14.75 0.32 5.72
C HIS A 245 16.10 0.58 5.05
N ASN A 246 17.19 0.00 5.56
CA ASN A 246 18.52 0.10 4.97
C ASN A 246 18.57 -0.52 3.56
N VAL A 247 17.97 -1.70 3.39
CA VAL A 247 17.84 -2.35 2.07
C VAL A 247 16.99 -1.50 1.13
N ALA A 248 15.84 -0.97 1.60
CA ALA A 248 14.98 -0.10 0.80
C ALA A 248 15.73 1.16 0.32
N TRP A 249 16.55 1.75 1.19
CA TRP A 249 17.37 2.91 0.82
C TRP A 249 18.36 2.58 -0.28
N ARG A 250 19.10 1.47 -0.15
CA ARG A 250 20.05 1.02 -1.18
C ARG A 250 19.35 0.73 -2.51
N VAL A 251 18.22 0.02 -2.47
CA VAL A 251 17.43 -0.29 -3.68
C VAL A 251 16.91 0.98 -4.35
N ARG A 252 16.37 1.94 -3.59
CA ARG A 252 15.91 3.23 -4.14
C ARG A 252 17.04 3.98 -4.83
N VAL A 253 18.22 4.04 -4.22
CA VAL A 253 19.42 4.67 -4.82
C VAL A 253 19.86 3.94 -6.08
N ALA A 254 19.94 2.60 -6.04
CA ALA A 254 20.33 1.79 -7.19
C ALA A 254 19.38 1.94 -8.40
N LEU A 255 18.09 2.16 -8.12
CA LEU A 255 17.09 2.43 -9.15
C LEU A 255 17.07 3.88 -9.63
N GLY A 256 17.81 4.80 -8.98
CA GLY A 256 17.89 6.22 -9.36
C GLY A 256 16.68 7.07 -8.96
N PHE A 257 15.84 6.59 -8.03
CA PHE A 257 14.63 7.28 -7.57
C PHE A 257 14.79 7.97 -6.20
N ASP A 258 15.99 8.42 -5.89
CA ASP A 258 16.40 9.05 -4.64
C ASP A 258 16.28 10.61 -4.64
N LYS A 259 15.62 11.19 -5.64
CA LYS A 259 15.50 12.66 -5.82
C LYS A 259 14.41 13.26 -4.91
N VAL A 260 14.38 12.82 -3.65
CA VAL A 260 13.42 13.22 -2.63
C VAL A 260 13.50 14.73 -2.38
N PRO A 261 12.39 15.49 -2.42
CA PRO A 261 12.42 16.95 -2.27
C PRO A 261 12.64 17.38 -0.81
N ALA A 262 11.80 16.90 0.10
CA ALA A 262 11.83 17.17 1.53
C ALA A 262 11.20 15.99 2.30
N GLY A 263 11.29 16.02 3.62
CA GLY A 263 10.69 15.07 4.54
C GLY A 263 10.73 15.58 5.97
N VAL A 264 10.33 14.74 6.91
CA VAL A 264 10.24 15.10 8.34
C VAL A 264 11.57 15.02 9.08
N ASN A 265 12.59 14.37 8.50
CA ASN A 265 13.93 14.40 9.05
C ASN A 265 14.64 15.70 8.58
N PRO A 266 15.01 16.63 9.48
CA PRO A 266 15.53 17.95 9.10
C PRO A 266 16.79 17.88 8.22
N ASN A 267 17.61 16.84 8.43
CA ASN A 267 18.91 16.70 7.76
C ASN A 267 18.89 15.73 6.58
N ARG A 268 17.95 14.78 6.55
CA ARG A 268 17.97 13.62 5.67
C ARG A 268 16.60 13.26 5.12
N LYS A 269 15.70 14.21 5.01
CA LYS A 269 14.40 14.12 4.32
C LYS A 269 13.47 13.05 4.92
N ASP A 270 13.25 11.90 4.26
CA ASP A 270 12.40 10.79 4.68
C ASP A 270 13.16 9.64 5.37
N ALA A 271 14.41 9.88 5.74
CA ALA A 271 15.22 8.91 6.48
C ALA A 271 14.59 8.55 7.84
N ILE A 272 14.85 7.34 8.31
CA ILE A 272 14.39 6.88 9.61
C ILE A 272 14.95 7.76 10.74
N ILE A 273 14.17 7.97 11.78
CA ILE A 273 14.54 8.79 12.96
C ILE A 273 14.51 7.90 14.20
N TYR A 274 15.62 7.85 14.93
CA TYR A 274 15.74 7.07 16.18
C TYR A 274 15.80 8.03 17.37
N ASP A 275 14.63 8.53 17.80
CA ASP A 275 14.53 9.54 18.87
C ASP A 275 13.50 9.18 19.96
N LEU A 276 13.16 7.89 20.07
CA LEU A 276 12.27 7.43 21.13
C LEU A 276 13.02 7.47 22.48
N ASP A 277 12.38 8.04 23.49
CA ASP A 277 12.82 7.93 24.87
C ASP A 277 12.56 6.52 25.46
N PRO A 278 13.06 6.17 26.66
CA PRO A 278 12.80 4.88 27.29
C PRO A 278 11.29 4.58 27.53
N GLY A 279 10.45 5.59 27.52
CA GLY A 279 8.99 5.46 27.63
C GLY A 279 8.30 5.21 26.27
N GLY A 280 9.07 5.20 25.16
CA GLY A 280 8.57 4.98 23.82
C GLY A 280 8.01 6.25 23.16
N LYS A 281 8.22 7.44 23.74
CA LYS A 281 7.77 8.71 23.17
C LYS A 281 8.86 9.31 22.27
N SER A 282 8.49 9.66 21.04
CA SER A 282 9.38 10.35 20.10
C SER A 282 9.47 11.83 20.40
N ALA A 283 10.70 12.38 20.38
CA ALA A 283 10.95 13.79 20.55
C ALA A 283 10.46 14.62 19.35
N SER A 284 10.62 14.11 18.13
CA SER A 284 10.14 14.74 16.90
C SER A 284 8.68 14.46 16.57
N GLY A 285 8.10 13.41 17.17
CA GLY A 285 6.79 12.85 16.79
C GLY A 285 6.83 11.90 15.56
N TRP A 286 8.01 11.69 14.96
CA TRP A 286 8.22 10.89 13.76
C TRP A 286 9.20 9.73 13.95
N GLY A 287 9.55 9.44 15.21
CA GLY A 287 10.57 8.46 15.57
C GLY A 287 10.12 7.02 15.39
N HIS A 288 11.10 6.18 15.17
CA HIS A 288 11.02 4.73 15.07
C HIS A 288 11.89 4.11 16.18
N PRO A 289 11.52 2.96 16.77
CA PRO A 289 12.37 2.29 17.75
C PRO A 289 13.68 1.83 17.13
N LEU A 290 14.72 1.75 17.95
CA LEU A 290 15.94 1.06 17.60
C LEU A 290 15.66 -0.44 17.50
N CYS A 291 16.20 -1.09 16.47
CA CYS A 291 16.29 -2.53 16.40
C CYS A 291 17.53 -3.04 17.15
N SER A 292 17.68 -4.35 17.30
CA SER A 292 18.66 -4.94 18.23
C SER A 292 20.09 -5.07 17.69
N GLY A 293 20.28 -4.84 16.39
CA GLY A 293 21.58 -5.00 15.72
C GLY A 293 22.31 -3.66 15.44
N SER A 294 23.10 -3.66 14.39
CA SER A 294 23.87 -2.48 13.94
C SER A 294 23.14 -1.62 12.90
N GLU A 295 21.84 -1.82 12.74
CA GLU A 295 21.03 -1.19 11.68
C GLU A 295 21.08 0.34 11.75
N ALA A 296 21.07 0.92 12.95
CA ALA A 296 21.09 2.36 13.13
C ALA A 296 22.42 3.00 12.71
N ASP A 297 23.53 2.33 12.98
CA ASP A 297 24.87 2.79 12.57
C ASP A 297 24.99 2.73 11.04
N ILE A 298 24.53 1.63 10.42
CA ILE A 298 24.50 1.47 8.97
C ILE A 298 23.57 2.51 8.33
N ALA A 299 22.39 2.76 8.92
CA ALA A 299 21.50 3.82 8.45
C ALA A 299 22.17 5.20 8.45
N ALA A 300 22.94 5.50 9.49
CA ALA A 300 23.70 6.75 9.59
C ALA A 300 24.77 6.87 8.50
N GLU A 301 25.53 5.80 8.24
CA GLU A 301 26.54 5.74 7.17
C GLU A 301 25.93 5.90 5.77
N LEU A 302 24.79 5.26 5.52
CA LEU A 302 24.07 5.35 4.25
C LEU A 302 23.40 6.71 4.04
N GLY A 303 23.22 7.51 5.07
CA GLY A 303 22.34 8.65 5.03
C GLY A 303 20.84 8.30 5.09
N ALA A 304 20.52 7.03 5.36
CA ALA A 304 19.16 6.50 5.48
C ALA A 304 18.53 6.79 6.83
N GLY A 305 19.30 7.20 7.82
CA GLY A 305 18.85 7.53 9.18
C GLY A 305 19.83 8.44 9.92
N VAL A 306 19.42 8.93 11.06
CA VAL A 306 20.31 9.56 12.04
C VAL A 306 20.69 8.46 13.01
N GLY A 307 21.99 8.18 13.14
CA GLY A 307 22.48 7.26 14.16
C GLY A 307 21.93 7.70 15.51
N GLY A 308 21.22 6.80 16.18
CA GLY A 308 20.82 7.03 17.56
C GLY A 308 22.13 7.14 18.35
N SER A 309 22.44 8.34 18.83
CA SER A 309 23.36 8.45 19.96
C SER A 309 22.72 7.64 21.07
N VAL A 310 23.16 6.39 21.20
CA VAL A 310 22.79 5.56 22.32
C VAL A 310 23.23 6.39 23.55
N LEU A 311 22.26 6.93 24.25
CA LEU A 311 22.50 7.33 25.63
C LEU A 311 22.94 6.06 26.34
N LYS A 312 24.27 5.86 26.41
CA LYS A 312 24.92 4.88 27.26
C LYS A 312 24.62 5.19 28.70
#